data_a128ff550cd105d0ba5ab2482c1a2536
#
_entry.id   a128ff550cd105d0ba5ab2482c1a2536
#
_cell.length_a   1.000
_cell.length_b   1.000
_cell.length_c   1.000
_cell.angle_alpha   90.00
_cell.angle_beta   90.00
_cell.angle_gamma   90.00
#
_symmetry.space_group_name_H-M   'P 1'
#
loop_
_entity.id
_entity.type
_entity.pdbx_description
1 polymer ?
#
loop_
_entity_poly.entity_id
_entity_poly.type
_entity_poly.pdbx_seq_one_letter_code
_entity_poly.pdbx_strand_id
1 'polypeptide(L)'
;MRNYISIALLLLASSVFAYDPPTMGWSSWNTYRVNISDKLIMKQADAMSRNGLKEVGYKYINIDDGYFGGRDASGELITHPVRFPNGLKQTVDHIHALGFKAGIYSDAGRNTCGSFWDKDSLGINVGFYGHDRQDADYFFKEIGFDFIKIDFCGGDAKQNFDQLGLDEQERYTAIHNAILATGRKDVRMNVCRWNFPGTWVHDVAFSWRISQDINPSWES
;
A
#
# COMPACT_ATOMS: atom_id res chain seq x y z
N MET A 1 -62.04 18.46 -29.79
CA MET A 1 -61.34 18.33 -28.50
C MET A 1 -60.33 17.22 -28.64
N ARG A 2 -59.04 17.56 -28.68
CA ARG A 2 -57.91 16.59 -28.85
C ARG A 2 -57.29 16.38 -27.48
N ASN A 3 -57.44 15.19 -26.93
CA ASN A 3 -56.82 14.80 -25.65
C ASN A 3 -55.34 14.51 -25.87
N TYR A 4 -54.46 15.34 -25.31
CA TYR A 4 -53.04 15.06 -25.21
C TYR A 4 -52.80 14.22 -23.98
N ILE A 5 -52.44 12.95 -24.19
CA ILE A 5 -51.95 12.07 -23.12
C ILE A 5 -50.46 12.39 -22.93
N SER A 6 -50.12 13.08 -21.86
CA SER A 6 -48.70 13.29 -21.46
C SER A 6 -48.19 12.03 -20.82
N ILE A 7 -47.30 11.31 -21.52
CA ILE A 7 -46.56 10.18 -20.95
C ILE A 7 -45.36 10.78 -20.16
N ALA A 8 -45.48 10.79 -18.83
CA ALA A 8 -44.35 11.08 -17.98
C ALA A 8 -43.42 9.86 -17.93
N LEU A 9 -42.27 9.95 -18.60
CA LEU A 9 -41.19 8.96 -18.45
C LEU A 9 -40.56 9.15 -17.07
N LEU A 10 -40.89 8.27 -16.11
CA LEU A 10 -40.14 8.13 -14.87
C LEU A 10 -38.79 7.47 -15.21
N LEU A 11 -37.76 8.28 -15.29
CA LEU A 11 -36.39 7.80 -15.25
C LEU A 11 -36.11 7.29 -13.82
N LEU A 12 -36.29 6.01 -13.60
CA LEU A 12 -35.73 5.32 -12.44
C LEU A 12 -34.21 5.36 -12.57
N ALA A 13 -33.58 6.34 -11.94
CA ALA A 13 -32.17 6.32 -11.67
C ALA A 13 -31.90 5.17 -10.69
N SER A 14 -31.70 3.96 -11.21
CA SER A 14 -31.07 2.89 -10.46
C SER A 14 -29.71 3.41 -10.05
N SER A 15 -29.54 3.71 -8.76
CA SER A 15 -28.22 3.85 -8.17
C SER A 15 -27.53 2.52 -8.36
N VAL A 16 -26.76 2.39 -9.43
CA VAL A 16 -25.77 1.32 -9.58
C VAL A 16 -24.83 1.58 -8.44
N PHE A 17 -24.88 0.77 -7.39
CA PHE A 17 -23.81 0.68 -6.41
C PHE A 17 -22.58 0.30 -7.23
N ALA A 18 -21.78 1.27 -7.59
CA ALA A 18 -20.52 1.03 -8.28
C ALA A 18 -19.67 0.21 -7.31
N TYR A 19 -19.60 -1.10 -7.55
CA TYR A 19 -18.67 -1.97 -6.84
C TYR A 19 -17.27 -1.40 -7.06
N ASP A 20 -16.61 -1.08 -5.98
CA ASP A 20 -15.26 -0.53 -6.05
C ASP A 20 -14.32 -1.67 -6.50
N PRO A 21 -13.71 -1.57 -7.69
CA PRO A 21 -12.95 -2.67 -8.26
C PRO A 21 -11.73 -3.01 -7.41
N PRO A 22 -11.24 -4.26 -7.47
CA PRO A 22 -9.98 -4.63 -6.84
C PRO A 22 -8.86 -3.67 -7.22
N THR A 23 -7.89 -3.47 -6.33
CA THR A 23 -6.70 -2.69 -6.63
C THR A 23 -5.89 -3.40 -7.70
N MET A 24 -5.91 -2.87 -8.92
CA MET A 24 -5.16 -3.37 -10.05
C MET A 24 -3.92 -2.51 -10.27
N GLY A 25 -2.76 -3.14 -10.34
CA GLY A 25 -1.50 -2.42 -10.46
C GLY A 25 -0.30 -3.34 -10.56
N TRP A 26 0.86 -2.74 -10.51
CA TRP A 26 2.15 -3.40 -10.44
C TRP A 26 2.77 -3.19 -9.06
N SER A 27 3.47 -4.20 -8.54
CA SER A 27 4.24 -4.12 -7.29
C SER A 27 5.67 -4.63 -7.53
N SER A 28 6.63 -4.03 -6.86
CA SER A 28 8.05 -4.30 -7.10
C SER A 28 8.56 -5.61 -6.49
N TRP A 29 7.85 -6.19 -5.49
CA TRP A 29 8.39 -7.27 -4.66
C TRP A 29 8.79 -8.53 -5.43
N ASN A 30 7.86 -9.12 -6.19
CA ASN A 30 8.10 -10.45 -6.78
C ASN A 30 9.28 -10.51 -7.75
N THR A 31 9.60 -9.40 -8.40
CA THR A 31 10.72 -9.34 -9.35
C THR A 31 12.00 -8.84 -8.72
N TYR A 32 11.90 -7.84 -7.84
CA TYR A 32 13.07 -7.09 -7.41
C TYR A 32 13.38 -7.22 -5.91
N ARG A 33 12.42 -7.72 -5.10
CA ARG A 33 12.54 -7.79 -3.65
C ARG A 33 13.00 -6.43 -3.11
N VAL A 34 14.01 -6.38 -2.25
CA VAL A 34 14.58 -5.12 -1.72
C VAL A 34 15.48 -4.37 -2.72
N ASN A 35 15.79 -4.94 -3.88
CA ASN A 35 16.70 -4.35 -4.87
C ASN A 35 15.98 -3.39 -5.83
N ILE A 36 15.38 -2.35 -5.28
CA ILE A 36 14.62 -1.32 -6.01
C ILE A 36 15.34 0.03 -6.01
N SER A 37 14.89 0.95 -6.86
CA SER A 37 15.34 2.34 -6.86
C SER A 37 14.26 3.25 -7.47
N ASP A 38 14.37 4.56 -7.21
CA ASP A 38 13.53 5.59 -7.83
C ASP A 38 13.48 5.46 -9.35
N LYS A 39 14.67 5.29 -9.99
CA LYS A 39 14.78 5.12 -11.45
C LYS A 39 14.09 3.86 -11.96
N LEU A 40 14.13 2.76 -11.20
CA LEU A 40 13.46 1.53 -11.57
C LEU A 40 11.93 1.72 -11.49
N ILE A 41 11.43 2.27 -10.40
CA ILE A 41 9.99 2.51 -10.20
C ILE A 41 9.45 3.46 -11.28
N MET A 42 10.15 4.56 -11.55
CA MET A 42 9.73 5.50 -12.60
C MET A 42 9.72 4.86 -14.00
N LYS A 43 10.72 4.01 -14.33
CA LYS A 43 10.71 3.25 -15.59
C LYS A 43 9.53 2.29 -15.71
N GLN A 44 9.12 1.64 -14.63
CA GLN A 44 7.94 0.76 -14.64
C GLN A 44 6.66 1.57 -14.86
N ALA A 45 6.52 2.72 -14.19
CA ALA A 45 5.41 3.63 -14.42
C ALA A 45 5.34 4.11 -15.87
N ASP A 46 6.48 4.52 -16.44
CA ASP A 46 6.60 4.90 -17.85
C ASP A 46 6.21 3.76 -18.81
N ALA A 47 6.64 2.53 -18.52
CA ALA A 47 6.28 1.37 -19.34
C ALA A 47 4.77 1.11 -19.29
N MET A 48 4.17 1.13 -18.10
CA MET A 48 2.73 0.93 -17.95
C MET A 48 1.89 2.03 -18.61
N SER A 49 2.38 3.27 -18.67
CA SER A 49 1.70 4.37 -19.35
C SER A 49 1.65 4.22 -20.86
N ARG A 50 2.52 3.38 -21.46
CA ARG A 50 2.64 3.22 -22.91
C ARG A 50 2.15 1.89 -23.48
N ASN A 51 1.84 0.92 -22.61
CA ASN A 51 1.53 -0.45 -23.05
C ASN A 51 0.02 -0.82 -22.97
N GLY A 52 -0.85 0.14 -22.71
CA GLY A 52 -2.30 -0.07 -22.66
C GLY A 52 -2.83 -0.62 -21.32
N LEU A 53 -1.98 -0.89 -20.34
CA LEU A 53 -2.42 -1.41 -19.05
C LEU A 53 -3.27 -0.40 -18.27
N LYS A 54 -2.97 0.88 -18.38
CA LYS A 54 -3.73 1.95 -17.73
C LYS A 54 -5.17 2.01 -18.25
N GLU A 55 -5.37 1.88 -19.55
CA GLU A 55 -6.66 1.94 -20.23
C GLU A 55 -7.58 0.79 -19.84
N VAL A 56 -7.01 -0.37 -19.47
CA VAL A 56 -7.77 -1.53 -18.99
C VAL A 56 -7.86 -1.63 -17.46
N GLY A 57 -7.48 -0.54 -16.76
CA GLY A 57 -7.76 -0.39 -15.33
C GLY A 57 -6.61 -0.66 -14.36
N TYR A 58 -5.39 -0.94 -14.84
CA TYR A 58 -4.21 -1.01 -13.98
C TYR A 58 -3.77 0.40 -13.59
N LYS A 59 -4.13 0.82 -12.37
CA LYS A 59 -4.01 2.22 -11.92
C LYS A 59 -2.95 2.45 -10.85
N TYR A 60 -2.40 1.39 -10.25
CA TYR A 60 -1.49 1.51 -9.12
C TYR A 60 -0.06 1.10 -9.48
N ILE A 61 0.91 1.90 -9.03
CA ILE A 61 2.33 1.59 -9.04
C ILE A 61 2.75 1.51 -7.57
N ASN A 62 3.08 0.30 -7.11
CA ASN A 62 3.35 0.05 -5.70
C ASN A 62 4.85 -0.17 -5.47
N ILE A 63 5.43 0.66 -4.62
CA ILE A 63 6.78 0.53 -4.10
C ILE A 63 6.70 -0.42 -2.90
N ASP A 64 7.28 -1.61 -3.03
CA ASP A 64 7.35 -2.58 -1.94
C ASP A 64 8.60 -2.32 -1.09
N ASP A 65 9.01 -3.26 -0.23
CA ASP A 65 10.15 -3.13 0.68
C ASP A 65 11.46 -2.80 -0.04
N GLY A 66 12.41 -2.19 0.69
CA GLY A 66 13.74 -1.84 0.17
C GLY A 66 14.00 -0.35 -0.02
N TYR A 67 13.06 0.54 0.29
CA TYR A 67 13.24 1.98 0.19
C TYR A 67 13.70 2.65 1.51
N PHE A 68 13.72 1.92 2.60
CA PHE A 68 14.08 2.44 3.92
C PHE A 68 15.57 2.76 4.04
N GLY A 69 15.89 3.83 4.73
CA GLY A 69 17.24 4.24 5.15
C GLY A 69 17.42 4.28 6.67
N GLY A 70 16.43 3.77 7.41
CA GLY A 70 16.39 3.84 8.88
C GLY A 70 15.48 4.96 9.38
N ARG A 71 15.71 5.38 10.62
CA ARG A 71 15.06 6.55 11.25
C ARG A 71 16.12 7.52 11.77
N ASP A 72 15.79 8.78 11.80
CA ASP A 72 16.62 9.81 12.43
C ASP A 72 16.43 9.86 13.96
N ALA A 73 17.09 10.82 14.60
CA ALA A 73 17.02 11.01 16.06
C ALA A 73 15.63 11.44 16.57
N SER A 74 14.76 11.97 15.70
CA SER A 74 13.37 12.33 16.03
C SER A 74 12.40 11.15 15.80
N GLY A 75 12.89 10.07 15.24
CA GLY A 75 12.10 8.90 14.86
C GLY A 75 11.49 9.00 13.45
N GLU A 76 11.81 10.03 12.68
CA GLU A 76 11.31 10.18 11.30
C GLU A 76 11.99 9.18 10.36
N LEU A 77 11.18 8.66 9.41
CA LEU A 77 11.69 7.74 8.39
C LEU A 77 12.66 8.45 7.44
N ILE A 78 13.81 7.83 7.26
CA ILE A 78 14.80 8.23 6.24
C ILE A 78 14.64 7.30 5.05
N THR A 79 14.60 7.85 3.84
CA THR A 79 14.65 7.04 2.62
C THR A 79 16.08 6.58 2.33
N HIS A 80 16.21 5.43 1.69
CA HIS A 80 17.50 4.85 1.34
C HIS A 80 18.32 5.80 0.46
N PRO A 81 19.49 6.30 0.91
CA PRO A 81 20.18 7.43 0.27
C PRO A 81 20.72 7.11 -1.12
N VAL A 82 20.94 5.82 -1.44
CA VAL A 82 21.45 5.39 -2.76
C VAL A 82 20.30 4.98 -3.68
N ARG A 83 19.31 4.26 -3.15
CA ARG A 83 18.17 3.77 -3.95
C ARG A 83 17.18 4.89 -4.28
N PHE A 84 16.98 5.83 -3.35
CA PHE A 84 16.06 6.97 -3.49
C PHE A 84 16.75 8.28 -3.07
N PRO A 85 17.79 8.71 -3.81
CA PRO A 85 18.65 9.84 -3.41
C PRO A 85 17.90 11.19 -3.33
N ASN A 86 16.77 11.30 -4.00
CA ASN A 86 15.91 12.50 -3.97
C ASN A 86 14.64 12.30 -3.14
N GLY A 87 14.58 11.27 -2.31
CA GLY A 87 13.42 10.89 -1.51
C GLY A 87 12.29 10.26 -2.32
N LEU A 88 11.22 9.88 -1.63
CA LEU A 88 10.05 9.23 -2.23
C LEU A 88 9.16 10.20 -3.00
N LYS A 89 9.12 11.48 -2.60
CA LYS A 89 8.21 12.50 -3.17
C LYS A 89 8.39 12.65 -4.68
N GLN A 90 9.61 12.70 -5.16
CA GLN A 90 9.89 12.80 -6.59
C GLN A 90 9.32 11.61 -7.37
N THR A 91 9.46 10.40 -6.83
CA THR A 91 8.92 9.18 -7.46
C THR A 91 7.41 9.18 -7.49
N VAL A 92 6.76 9.60 -6.40
CA VAL A 92 5.30 9.72 -6.31
C VAL A 92 4.76 10.78 -7.27
N ASP A 93 5.41 11.95 -7.34
CA ASP A 93 5.02 13.01 -8.27
C ASP A 93 5.12 12.55 -9.75
N HIS A 94 6.15 11.78 -10.09
CA HIS A 94 6.27 11.18 -11.42
C HIS A 94 5.13 10.19 -11.74
N ILE A 95 4.80 9.31 -10.77
CA ILE A 95 3.69 8.35 -10.89
C ILE A 95 2.36 9.11 -11.11
N HIS A 96 2.10 10.14 -10.31
CA HIS A 96 0.90 10.97 -10.41
C HIS A 96 0.84 11.75 -11.72
N ALA A 97 1.96 12.30 -12.20
CA ALA A 97 2.03 13.01 -13.48
C ALA A 97 1.63 12.13 -14.68
N LEU A 98 1.88 10.83 -14.61
CA LEU A 98 1.44 9.83 -15.57
C LEU A 98 -0.05 9.43 -15.39
N GLY A 99 -0.72 9.95 -14.36
CA GLY A 99 -2.12 9.68 -14.02
C GLY A 99 -2.35 8.30 -13.39
N PHE A 100 -1.32 7.73 -12.76
CA PHE A 100 -1.41 6.58 -11.88
C PHE A 100 -1.59 7.00 -10.43
N LYS A 101 -1.92 6.04 -9.57
CA LYS A 101 -1.89 6.14 -8.12
C LYS A 101 -0.63 5.48 -7.58
N ALA A 102 -0.05 6.08 -6.55
CA ALA A 102 1.16 5.58 -5.93
C ALA A 102 0.84 4.76 -4.68
N GLY A 103 1.42 3.57 -4.56
CA GLY A 103 1.33 2.74 -3.37
C GLY A 103 2.68 2.56 -2.69
N ILE A 104 2.64 2.29 -1.40
CA ILE A 104 3.82 2.06 -0.54
C ILE A 104 3.64 0.78 0.26
N TYR A 105 4.73 0.26 0.78
CA TYR A 105 4.80 -0.87 1.69
C TYR A 105 5.20 -0.40 3.09
N SER A 106 4.73 -1.10 4.13
CA SER A 106 5.34 -1.07 5.46
C SER A 106 4.98 -2.36 6.23
N ASP A 107 5.39 -2.43 7.50
CA ASP A 107 5.09 -3.52 8.41
C ASP A 107 4.35 -3.00 9.65
N ALA A 108 3.40 -3.77 10.16
CA ALA A 108 2.63 -3.41 11.35
C ALA A 108 3.44 -3.52 12.64
N GLY A 109 4.54 -4.27 12.61
CA GLY A 109 5.50 -4.40 13.69
C GLY A 109 6.64 -3.40 13.59
N ARG A 110 7.80 -3.78 14.13
CA ARG A 110 8.98 -2.90 14.20
C ARG A 110 9.88 -3.05 12.98
N ASN A 111 10.04 -4.26 12.45
CA ASN A 111 10.98 -4.61 11.40
C ASN A 111 10.26 -5.10 10.16
N THR A 112 10.78 -4.83 8.97
CA THR A 112 10.17 -5.25 7.72
C THR A 112 10.45 -6.71 7.36
N CYS A 113 9.67 -7.29 6.44
CA CYS A 113 9.93 -8.63 5.91
C CYS A 113 11.27 -8.72 5.18
N GLY A 114 11.69 -7.67 4.48
CA GLY A 114 13.00 -7.60 3.83
C GLY A 114 14.17 -7.66 4.81
N SER A 115 14.03 -7.07 6.00
CA SER A 115 15.05 -7.21 7.04
C SER A 115 15.24 -8.65 7.49
N PHE A 116 14.16 -9.42 7.51
CA PHE A 116 14.16 -10.82 7.93
C PHE A 116 14.60 -11.77 6.80
N TRP A 117 13.94 -11.67 5.63
CA TRP A 117 14.15 -12.61 4.53
C TRP A 117 15.34 -12.27 3.63
N ASP A 118 15.59 -10.98 3.39
CA ASP A 118 16.65 -10.49 2.52
C ASP A 118 17.86 -9.94 3.29
N LYS A 119 17.80 -9.95 4.62
CA LYS A 119 18.84 -9.41 5.50
C LYS A 119 19.14 -7.93 5.23
N ASP A 120 18.13 -7.18 4.77
CA ASP A 120 18.25 -5.73 4.61
C ASP A 120 18.28 -5.06 5.99
N SER A 121 19.48 -4.73 6.46
CA SER A 121 19.67 -4.12 7.78
C SER A 121 18.97 -2.76 7.94
N LEU A 122 18.67 -2.07 6.84
CA LEU A 122 17.95 -0.80 6.86
C LEU A 122 16.43 -0.97 7.01
N GLY A 123 15.92 -2.20 6.91
CA GLY A 123 14.53 -2.56 7.23
C GLY A 123 14.29 -2.80 8.74
N ILE A 124 15.31 -2.64 9.58
CA ILE A 124 15.20 -2.80 11.03
C ILE A 124 14.70 -1.49 11.66
N ASN A 125 13.71 -1.58 12.56
CA ASN A 125 13.12 -0.45 13.30
C ASN A 125 12.47 0.63 12.41
N VAL A 126 11.91 0.23 11.26
CA VAL A 126 11.27 1.16 10.31
C VAL A 126 9.78 0.87 10.09
N GLY A 127 9.23 -0.18 10.71
CA GLY A 127 7.79 -0.45 10.69
C GLY A 127 6.99 0.51 11.58
N PHE A 128 5.68 0.43 11.50
CA PHE A 128 4.75 1.35 12.16
C PHE A 128 4.76 1.29 13.69
N TYR A 129 5.20 0.16 14.29
CA TYR A 129 5.09 -0.03 15.74
C TYR A 129 5.83 1.05 16.53
N GLY A 130 5.07 1.85 17.29
CA GLY A 130 5.58 2.99 18.07
C GLY A 130 5.64 4.32 17.29
N HIS A 131 5.31 4.31 15.98
CA HIS A 131 5.38 5.49 15.10
C HIS A 131 4.12 5.70 14.26
N ASP A 132 3.00 5.07 14.58
CA ASP A 132 1.80 4.99 13.75
C ASP A 132 1.36 6.34 13.18
N ARG A 133 1.26 7.37 14.03
CA ARG A 133 0.83 8.69 13.61
C ARG A 133 1.86 9.41 12.77
N GLN A 134 3.11 9.37 13.17
CA GLN A 134 4.22 10.04 12.48
C GLN A 134 4.39 9.48 11.07
N ASP A 135 4.41 8.15 10.94
CA ASP A 135 4.57 7.49 9.64
C ASP A 135 3.35 7.69 8.74
N ALA A 136 2.14 7.67 9.30
CA ALA A 136 0.93 7.98 8.52
C ALA A 136 0.95 9.41 7.98
N ASP A 137 1.33 10.40 8.79
CA ASP A 137 1.46 11.78 8.34
C ASP A 137 2.54 11.90 7.24
N TYR A 138 3.70 11.27 7.41
CA TYR A 138 4.77 11.23 6.41
C TYR A 138 4.28 10.64 5.08
N PHE A 139 3.73 9.42 5.09
CA PHE A 139 3.32 8.75 3.84
C PHE A 139 2.15 9.44 3.13
N PHE A 140 1.14 9.90 3.87
CA PHE A 140 -0.13 10.29 3.25
C PHE A 140 -0.35 11.80 3.15
N LYS A 141 0.26 12.61 4.03
CA LYS A 141 0.20 14.08 3.92
C LYS A 141 1.39 14.65 3.19
N GLU A 142 2.60 14.23 3.56
CA GLU A 142 3.82 14.85 3.03
C GLU A 142 4.18 14.27 1.66
N ILE A 143 4.23 12.95 1.53
CA ILE A 143 4.58 12.27 0.28
C ILE A 143 3.37 12.15 -0.64
N GLY A 144 2.19 11.79 -0.13
CA GLY A 144 0.94 11.75 -0.88
C GLY A 144 0.62 10.40 -1.51
N PHE A 145 0.99 9.29 -0.88
CA PHE A 145 0.59 7.95 -1.33
C PHE A 145 -0.92 7.74 -1.27
N ASP A 146 -1.44 6.88 -2.15
CA ASP A 146 -2.87 6.54 -2.30
C ASP A 146 -3.22 5.13 -1.82
N PHE A 147 -2.21 4.30 -1.58
CA PHE A 147 -2.36 2.90 -1.20
C PHE A 147 -1.21 2.50 -0.29
N ILE A 148 -1.48 1.58 0.65
CA ILE A 148 -0.44 0.96 1.45
C ILE A 148 -0.70 -0.53 1.64
N LYS A 149 0.34 -1.34 1.44
CA LYS A 149 0.43 -2.74 1.86
C LYS A 149 1.11 -2.80 3.21
N ILE A 150 0.47 -3.42 4.19
CA ILE A 150 1.02 -3.60 5.54
C ILE A 150 1.24 -5.08 5.81
N ASP A 151 2.50 -5.49 5.94
CA ASP A 151 2.90 -6.83 6.37
C ASP A 151 2.92 -6.96 7.92
N PHE A 152 3.25 -8.13 8.41
CA PHE A 152 3.28 -8.45 9.85
C PHE A 152 4.55 -9.21 10.28
N CYS A 153 5.62 -9.18 9.50
CA CYS A 153 6.88 -9.84 9.86
C CYS A 153 7.45 -9.31 11.18
N GLY A 154 7.42 -8.00 11.36
CA GLY A 154 7.91 -7.34 12.57
C GLY A 154 6.98 -7.43 13.77
N GLY A 155 5.74 -7.87 13.57
CA GLY A 155 4.76 -8.10 14.65
C GLY A 155 4.73 -9.52 15.16
N ASP A 156 5.11 -10.50 14.35
CA ASP A 156 5.06 -11.92 14.68
C ASP A 156 6.27 -12.34 15.54
N ALA A 157 6.01 -12.91 16.72
CA ALA A 157 7.06 -13.37 17.65
C ALA A 157 8.05 -14.40 17.05
N LYS A 158 7.62 -15.11 16.00
CA LYS A 158 8.47 -16.11 15.32
C LYS A 158 9.34 -15.49 14.23
N GLN A 159 8.93 -14.37 13.69
CA GLN A 159 9.54 -13.76 12.52
C GLN A 159 10.23 -12.41 12.80
N ASN A 160 10.19 -11.93 14.05
CA ASN A 160 10.88 -10.69 14.37
C ASN A 160 12.01 -10.93 15.37
N PHE A 161 13.08 -10.13 15.28
CA PHE A 161 14.24 -10.25 16.14
C PHE A 161 13.94 -9.87 17.60
N ASP A 162 12.89 -9.09 17.83
CA ASP A 162 12.49 -8.58 19.13
C ASP A 162 11.49 -9.48 19.84
N GLN A 163 10.94 -10.48 19.14
CA GLN A 163 9.92 -11.40 19.63
C GLN A 163 8.70 -10.70 20.24
N LEU A 164 8.21 -9.64 19.58
CA LEU A 164 7.18 -8.77 20.13
C LEU A 164 5.84 -9.50 20.37
N GLY A 165 5.45 -10.42 19.48
CA GLY A 165 4.20 -11.16 19.62
C GLY A 165 2.98 -10.24 19.70
N LEU A 166 2.85 -9.29 18.76
CA LEU A 166 1.80 -8.29 18.77
C LEU A 166 0.45 -8.89 18.36
N ASP A 167 -0.64 -8.30 18.84
CA ASP A 167 -1.99 -8.63 18.39
C ASP A 167 -2.24 -8.00 17.01
N GLU A 168 -2.68 -8.83 16.05
CA GLU A 168 -2.90 -8.41 14.67
C GLU A 168 -4.00 -7.37 14.56
N GLN A 169 -5.17 -7.66 15.13
CA GLN A 169 -6.33 -6.77 15.04
C GLN A 169 -6.04 -5.41 15.66
N GLU A 170 -5.43 -5.39 16.82
CA GLU A 170 -5.03 -4.15 17.50
C GLU A 170 -4.07 -3.34 16.62
N ARG A 171 -3.04 -3.97 16.07
CA ARG A 171 -2.03 -3.28 15.24
C ARG A 171 -2.59 -2.70 13.96
N TYR A 172 -3.33 -3.48 13.19
CA TYR A 172 -3.94 -3.00 11.96
C TYR A 172 -5.00 -1.93 12.22
N THR A 173 -5.76 -2.04 13.32
CA THR A 173 -6.71 -1.01 13.73
C THR A 173 -6.00 0.30 14.11
N ALA A 174 -4.90 0.24 14.83
CA ALA A 174 -4.11 1.42 15.19
C ALA A 174 -3.58 2.14 13.94
N ILE A 175 -3.05 1.41 12.96
CA ILE A 175 -2.56 1.98 11.70
C ILE A 175 -3.71 2.58 10.89
N HIS A 176 -4.85 1.88 10.77
CA HIS A 176 -6.03 2.40 10.10
C HIS A 176 -6.48 3.74 10.70
N ASN A 177 -6.57 3.81 12.03
CA ASN A 177 -6.94 5.03 12.74
C ASN A 177 -5.92 6.16 12.52
N ALA A 178 -4.63 5.83 12.47
CA ALA A 178 -3.58 6.81 12.15
C ALA A 178 -3.73 7.35 10.72
N ILE A 179 -4.05 6.49 9.74
CA ILE A 179 -4.34 6.90 8.36
C ILE A 179 -5.56 7.84 8.32
N LEU A 180 -6.67 7.47 8.95
CA LEU A 180 -7.87 8.31 9.00
C LEU A 180 -7.59 9.68 9.64
N ALA A 181 -6.78 9.71 10.70
CA ALA A 181 -6.39 10.93 11.39
C ALA A 181 -5.53 11.88 10.54
N THR A 182 -4.97 11.42 9.41
CA THR A 182 -4.33 12.30 8.41
C THR A 182 -5.33 13.15 7.63
N GLY A 183 -6.61 12.79 7.64
CA GLY A 183 -7.67 13.37 6.80
C GLY A 183 -7.79 12.72 5.42
N ARG A 184 -6.87 11.81 5.03
CA ARG A 184 -6.86 11.08 3.75
C ARG A 184 -7.76 9.83 3.85
N LYS A 185 -9.06 10.02 3.65
CA LYS A 185 -10.07 8.93 3.68
C LYS A 185 -10.07 8.08 2.40
N ASP A 186 -9.37 8.52 1.38
CA ASP A 186 -9.25 7.90 0.06
C ASP A 186 -8.11 6.88 -0.03
N VAL A 187 -7.26 6.79 0.99
CA VAL A 187 -6.16 5.82 1.03
C VAL A 187 -6.71 4.41 1.19
N ARG A 188 -6.27 3.51 0.31
CA ARG A 188 -6.60 2.09 0.39
C ARG A 188 -5.54 1.34 1.19
N MET A 189 -5.95 0.74 2.30
CA MET A 189 -5.07 -0.14 3.09
C MET A 189 -5.27 -1.59 2.67
N ASN A 190 -4.18 -2.33 2.50
CA ASN A 190 -4.15 -3.78 2.28
C ASN A 190 -3.48 -4.45 3.48
N VAL A 191 -4.21 -5.38 4.11
CA VAL A 191 -3.67 -6.24 5.18
C VAL A 191 -3.00 -7.46 4.54
N CYS A 192 -1.70 -7.56 4.72
CA CYS A 192 -0.90 -8.65 4.17
C CYS A 192 -0.51 -9.64 5.28
N ARG A 193 -1.44 -10.57 5.55
CA ARG A 193 -1.15 -11.78 6.32
C ARG A 193 -1.25 -13.00 5.40
N TRP A 194 -0.49 -14.02 5.68
CA TRP A 194 -0.40 -15.22 4.84
C TRP A 194 -1.51 -16.25 5.14
N ASN A 195 -2.58 -15.80 5.77
CA ASN A 195 -3.83 -16.50 6.07
C ASN A 195 -4.96 -15.49 6.16
N PHE A 196 -6.22 -15.98 6.25
CA PHE A 196 -7.36 -15.09 6.51
C PHE A 196 -7.26 -14.47 7.92
N PRO A 197 -7.19 -13.14 8.04
CA PRO A 197 -6.93 -12.51 9.33
C PRO A 197 -8.13 -12.50 10.28
N GLY A 198 -9.33 -12.78 9.79
CA GLY A 198 -10.58 -12.72 10.56
C GLY A 198 -11.54 -11.67 10.03
N THR A 199 -12.79 -11.71 10.48
CA THR A 199 -13.86 -10.82 9.99
C THR A 199 -13.65 -9.34 10.33
N TRP A 200 -12.87 -9.03 11.36
CA TRP A 200 -12.52 -7.67 11.75
C TRP A 200 -11.81 -6.88 10.62
N VAL A 201 -11.18 -7.57 9.70
CA VAL A 201 -10.42 -6.92 8.61
C VAL A 201 -11.29 -6.06 7.71
N HIS A 202 -12.60 -6.38 7.61
CA HIS A 202 -13.58 -5.58 6.85
C HIS A 202 -13.74 -4.14 7.38
N ASP A 203 -13.47 -3.92 8.66
CA ASP A 203 -13.64 -2.61 9.30
C ASP A 203 -12.41 -1.70 9.12
N VAL A 204 -11.26 -2.28 8.76
CA VAL A 204 -9.99 -1.55 8.75
C VAL A 204 -9.28 -1.54 7.39
N ALA A 205 -9.63 -2.42 6.46
CA ALA A 205 -8.90 -2.57 5.21
C ALA A 205 -9.81 -2.61 3.98
N PHE A 206 -9.32 -2.05 2.87
CA PHE A 206 -9.95 -2.16 1.57
C PHE A 206 -9.79 -3.58 0.98
N SER A 207 -8.66 -4.23 1.25
CA SER A 207 -8.33 -5.56 0.76
C SER A 207 -7.38 -6.29 1.71
N TRP A 208 -7.33 -7.62 1.61
CA TRP A 208 -6.45 -8.45 2.44
C TRP A 208 -6.05 -9.75 1.75
N ARG A 209 -4.99 -10.35 2.23
CA ARG A 209 -4.52 -11.67 1.84
C ARG A 209 -5.34 -12.76 2.54
N ILE A 210 -5.50 -13.89 1.88
CA ILE A 210 -6.20 -15.06 2.43
C ILE A 210 -5.33 -16.33 2.39
N SER A 211 -4.15 -16.25 1.79
CA SER A 211 -3.23 -17.38 1.61
C SER A 211 -1.77 -16.92 1.55
N GLN A 212 -0.86 -17.88 1.41
CA GLN A 212 0.57 -17.68 1.21
C GLN A 212 0.88 -16.87 -0.05
N ASP A 213 2.14 -16.42 -0.21
CA ASP A 213 2.60 -15.74 -1.42
C ASP A 213 2.47 -16.65 -2.64
N ILE A 214 2.00 -16.05 -3.74
CA ILE A 214 1.91 -16.72 -5.03
C ILE A 214 3.22 -16.50 -5.79
N ASN A 215 3.83 -17.60 -6.24
CA ASN A 215 4.98 -17.58 -7.12
C ASN A 215 4.54 -17.80 -8.57
N PRO A 216 5.35 -17.39 -9.57
CA PRO A 216 5.03 -17.64 -10.98
C PRO A 216 5.27 -19.11 -11.34
N SER A 217 4.64 -20.03 -10.62
CA SER A 217 4.61 -21.46 -10.86
C SER A 217 3.18 -21.96 -10.86
N TRP A 218 2.94 -23.06 -11.58
CA TRP A 218 1.60 -23.67 -11.66
C TRP A 218 1.15 -24.32 -10.34
N GLU A 219 2.06 -24.62 -9.44
CA GLU A 219 1.82 -25.31 -8.16
C GLU A 219 1.61 -24.33 -6.98
N SER A 220 1.60 -23.05 -7.24
CA SER A 220 1.52 -21.98 -6.24
C SER A 220 0.07 -21.67 -5.83
#